data_d2535c215b2b4fb79de769e55bea4059
#
_entry.id   d2535c215b2b4fb79de769e55bea4059
#
_cell.length_a   1.000
_cell.length_b   1.000
_cell.length_c   1.000
_cell.angle_alpha   90.00
_cell.angle_beta   90.00
_cell.angle_gamma   90.00
#
_symmetry.space_group_name_H-M   'P 1'
#
loop_
_entity.id
_entity.type
_entity.pdbx_description
1 polymer ?
#
loop_
_entity_poly.entity_id
_entity_poly.type
_entity_poly.pdbx_seq_one_letter_code
_entity_poly.pdbx_strand_id
1 'polypeptide(L)'
;MLIPGSIWDLPISKFLYPGHESSIGQFFAAFGELPAFSLLAGCGVLLIVHRAKFRPELNVVILAFGVCLTLASIFLSVHEATDNVPALPMPVALLVTVFVDALMAAALLFLTRECQTKTILRFICTVIVVCVGIMLLINIIKVPWGRARMRLIYSTGNDTYFSNWWQAGTALKKKLVADGVSSDDFRSFPSGHTACAACSMLLILLPTLYRRLHDKEKLFMVLGGVWTLAVAVSRLRMGMHFLSDVSVSSLLTIALGAVAVWLFYFNKPFFNKIWAFASGDPKPAKKLRTPEEL
;
A
#
# COMPACT_ATOMS: atom_id res chain seq x y z
N MET A 1 -3.57 -17.85 -7.90
CA MET A 1 -3.11 -16.93 -8.98
C MET A 1 -1.62 -17.08 -9.30
N LEU A 2 -0.72 -17.26 -8.31
CA LEU A 2 0.71 -17.35 -8.58
C LEU A 2 1.09 -18.61 -9.41
N ILE A 3 0.53 -19.79 -9.10
CA ILE A 3 0.81 -21.03 -9.85
C ILE A 3 0.40 -20.88 -11.33
N PRO A 4 -0.84 -20.47 -11.68
CA PRO A 4 -1.18 -20.20 -13.08
C PRO A 4 -0.28 -19.13 -13.72
N GLY A 5 0.06 -18.06 -13.00
CA GLY A 5 0.99 -17.03 -13.48
C GLY A 5 2.37 -17.57 -13.78
N SER A 6 2.88 -18.51 -12.97
CA SER A 6 4.20 -19.12 -13.22
C SER A 6 4.25 -19.97 -14.49
N ILE A 7 3.11 -20.48 -14.98
CA ILE A 7 3.05 -21.38 -16.13
C ILE A 7 2.52 -20.65 -17.38
N TRP A 8 1.52 -19.75 -17.20
CA TRP A 8 0.76 -19.17 -18.30
C TRP A 8 0.78 -17.64 -18.35
N ASP A 9 1.74 -16.97 -17.71
CA ASP A 9 1.83 -15.52 -17.69
C ASP A 9 1.73 -14.89 -19.09
N LEU A 10 2.54 -15.37 -20.02
CA LEU A 10 2.58 -14.83 -21.38
C LEU A 10 1.27 -15.11 -22.15
N PRO A 11 0.74 -16.36 -22.21
CA PRO A 11 -0.54 -16.62 -22.86
C PRO A 11 -1.71 -15.83 -22.26
N ILE A 12 -1.79 -15.73 -20.93
CA ILE A 12 -2.83 -14.94 -20.23
C ILE A 12 -2.72 -13.47 -20.60
N SER A 13 -1.50 -12.92 -20.60
CA SER A 13 -1.30 -11.51 -20.92
C SER A 13 -1.60 -11.20 -22.39
N LYS A 14 -1.25 -12.11 -23.32
CA LYS A 14 -1.63 -11.99 -24.73
C LYS A 14 -3.16 -11.99 -24.93
N PHE A 15 -3.86 -12.82 -24.18
CA PHE A 15 -5.33 -12.87 -24.23
C PHE A 15 -5.98 -11.60 -23.65
N LEU A 16 -5.44 -11.07 -22.52
CA LEU A 16 -6.03 -9.94 -21.82
C LEU A 16 -5.66 -8.59 -22.41
N TYR A 17 -4.45 -8.44 -22.96
CA TYR A 17 -3.97 -7.16 -23.49
C TYR A 17 -4.26 -7.05 -25.01
N PRO A 18 -5.18 -6.17 -25.42
CA PRO A 18 -5.59 -6.04 -26.84
C PRO A 18 -4.68 -5.12 -27.66
N GLY A 19 -3.55 -4.65 -27.10
CA GLY A 19 -2.65 -3.73 -27.78
C GLY A 19 -3.01 -2.24 -27.62
N HIS A 20 -4.06 -1.90 -26.89
CA HIS A 20 -4.46 -0.54 -26.62
C HIS A 20 -4.96 -0.35 -25.19
N GLU A 21 -4.93 0.88 -24.71
CA GLU A 21 -5.41 1.26 -23.40
C GLU A 21 -6.95 1.27 -23.33
N SER A 22 -7.48 1.10 -22.12
CA SER A 22 -8.91 1.18 -21.85
C SER A 22 -9.20 2.27 -20.82
N SER A 23 -10.36 2.94 -20.93
CA SER A 23 -10.77 3.99 -19.98
C SER A 23 -10.85 3.47 -18.53
N ILE A 24 -11.32 2.22 -18.33
CA ILE A 24 -11.30 1.56 -17.02
C ILE A 24 -9.87 1.34 -16.54
N GLY A 25 -8.97 0.94 -17.46
CA GLY A 25 -7.55 0.80 -17.16
C GLY A 25 -6.92 2.12 -16.73
N GLN A 26 -7.22 3.20 -17.41
CA GLN A 26 -6.75 4.56 -17.08
C GLN A 26 -7.31 5.04 -15.73
N PHE A 27 -8.60 4.78 -15.42
CA PHE A 27 -9.16 5.07 -14.11
C PHE A 27 -8.38 4.40 -12.97
N PHE A 28 -8.09 3.09 -13.08
CA PHE A 28 -7.28 2.40 -12.07
C PHE A 28 -5.79 2.72 -12.15
N ALA A 29 -5.31 3.27 -13.28
CA ALA A 29 -3.96 3.82 -13.37
C ALA A 29 -3.82 5.10 -12.55
N ALA A 30 -4.85 5.96 -12.61
CA ALA A 30 -4.86 7.22 -11.86
C ALA A 30 -5.18 7.02 -10.37
N PHE A 31 -6.14 6.17 -10.04
CA PHE A 31 -6.76 6.14 -8.71
C PHE A 31 -6.68 4.78 -8.00
N GLY A 32 -6.03 3.77 -8.59
CA GLY A 32 -5.93 2.44 -7.99
C GLY A 32 -5.17 2.41 -6.66
N GLU A 33 -4.22 3.31 -6.46
CA GLU A 33 -3.42 3.43 -5.24
C GLU A 33 -4.05 4.36 -4.19
N LEU A 34 -5.08 5.14 -4.57
CA LEU A 34 -5.71 6.16 -3.73
C LEU A 34 -6.12 5.65 -2.33
N PRO A 35 -6.70 4.43 -2.14
CA PRO A 35 -7.04 3.95 -0.80
C PRO A 35 -5.86 3.86 0.15
N ALA A 36 -4.65 3.50 -0.33
CA ALA A 36 -3.46 3.44 0.50
C ALA A 36 -3.01 4.85 0.94
N PHE A 37 -2.97 5.78 -0.02
CA PHE A 37 -2.61 7.17 0.27
C PHE A 37 -3.64 7.83 1.18
N SER A 38 -4.94 7.59 0.97
CA SER A 38 -6.01 8.13 1.83
C SER A 38 -5.96 7.57 3.26
N LEU A 39 -5.61 6.30 3.43
CA LEU A 39 -5.37 5.73 4.77
C LEU A 39 -4.18 6.41 5.46
N LEU A 40 -3.09 6.68 4.74
CA LEU A 40 -1.92 7.39 5.27
C LEU A 40 -2.26 8.84 5.61
N ALA A 41 -2.96 9.56 4.73
CA ALA A 41 -3.42 10.92 4.98
C ALA A 41 -4.32 10.99 6.22
N GLY A 42 -5.28 10.06 6.32
CA GLY A 42 -6.16 9.92 7.48
C GLY A 42 -5.40 9.62 8.79
N CYS A 43 -4.35 8.77 8.73
CA CYS A 43 -3.46 8.54 9.88
C CYS A 43 -2.70 9.81 10.27
N GLY A 44 -2.25 10.63 9.30
CA GLY A 44 -1.65 11.93 9.55
C GLY A 44 -2.61 12.88 10.30
N VAL A 45 -3.87 12.95 9.85
CA VAL A 45 -4.92 13.73 10.52
C VAL A 45 -5.20 13.21 11.94
N LEU A 46 -5.28 11.89 12.14
CA LEU A 46 -5.44 11.31 13.49
C LEU A 46 -4.27 11.69 14.41
N LEU A 47 -3.03 11.69 13.93
CA LEU A 47 -1.87 12.14 14.71
C LEU A 47 -2.01 13.61 15.12
N ILE A 48 -2.38 14.50 14.19
CA ILE A 48 -2.55 15.91 14.43
C ILE A 48 -3.62 16.17 15.52
N VAL A 49 -4.78 15.53 15.38
CA VAL A 49 -5.92 15.74 16.29
C VAL A 49 -5.66 15.14 17.68
N HIS A 50 -5.04 13.96 17.73
CA HIS A 50 -4.81 13.28 19.00
C HIS A 50 -3.46 13.59 19.65
N ARG A 51 -2.63 14.51 19.10
CA ARG A 51 -1.27 14.79 19.58
C ARG A 51 -1.21 15.13 21.08
N ALA A 52 -2.20 15.87 21.59
CA ALA A 52 -2.25 16.27 23.00
C ALA A 52 -2.46 15.08 23.98
N LYS A 53 -2.81 13.90 23.47
CA LYS A 53 -2.96 12.67 24.27
C LYS A 53 -1.64 11.91 24.43
N PHE A 54 -0.56 12.39 23.80
CA PHE A 54 0.79 11.87 23.93
C PHE A 54 1.61 12.77 24.87
N ARG A 55 2.81 12.31 25.22
CA ARG A 55 3.70 13.09 26.09
C ARG A 55 4.05 14.45 25.46
N PRO A 56 4.09 15.53 26.27
CA PRO A 56 4.23 16.91 25.77
C PRO A 56 5.47 17.12 24.89
N GLU A 57 6.59 16.47 25.20
CA GLU A 57 7.85 16.59 24.47
C GLU A 57 7.74 16.10 23.02
N LEU A 58 6.80 15.22 22.73
CA LEU A 58 6.55 14.70 21.39
C LEU A 58 5.53 15.51 20.58
N ASN A 59 4.84 16.48 21.20
CA ASN A 59 3.73 17.20 20.56
C ASN A 59 4.11 17.85 19.23
N VAL A 60 5.25 18.55 19.21
CA VAL A 60 5.73 19.23 17.99
C VAL A 60 6.14 18.20 16.93
N VAL A 61 6.85 17.14 17.33
CA VAL A 61 7.29 16.07 16.41
C VAL A 61 6.10 15.35 15.82
N ILE A 62 5.10 14.99 16.63
CA ILE A 62 3.87 14.31 16.17
C ILE A 62 3.07 15.22 15.24
N LEU A 63 2.96 16.52 15.56
CA LEU A 63 2.31 17.49 14.68
C LEU A 63 3.03 17.58 13.32
N ALA A 64 4.35 17.80 13.34
CA ALA A 64 5.14 17.90 12.12
C ALA A 64 5.05 16.63 11.27
N PHE A 65 5.19 15.46 11.92
CA PHE A 65 5.09 14.17 11.23
C PHE A 65 3.69 13.93 10.65
N GLY A 66 2.61 14.26 11.40
CA GLY A 66 1.24 14.15 10.92
C GLY A 66 0.96 15.05 9.71
N VAL A 67 1.43 16.30 9.75
CA VAL A 67 1.32 17.25 8.63
C VAL A 67 2.10 16.74 7.42
N CYS A 68 3.36 16.35 7.60
CA CYS A 68 4.19 15.82 6.53
C CYS A 68 3.57 14.55 5.91
N LEU A 69 3.05 13.64 6.73
CA LEU A 69 2.42 12.42 6.25
C LEU A 69 1.18 12.72 5.40
N THR A 70 0.33 13.64 5.86
CA THR A 70 -0.87 14.06 5.12
C THR A 70 -0.51 14.71 3.79
N LEU A 71 0.38 15.71 3.81
CA LEU A 71 0.79 16.43 2.60
C LEU A 71 1.53 15.52 1.60
N ALA A 72 2.42 14.67 2.09
CA ALA A 72 3.14 13.71 1.25
C ALA A 72 2.19 12.71 0.60
N SER A 73 1.17 12.23 1.32
CA SER A 73 0.16 11.32 0.76
C SER A 73 -0.65 11.98 -0.35
N ILE A 74 -1.11 13.22 -0.15
CA ILE A 74 -1.81 14.01 -1.19
C ILE A 74 -0.90 14.21 -2.41
N PHE A 75 0.33 14.66 -2.18
CA PHE A 75 1.29 14.91 -3.26
C PHE A 75 1.56 13.63 -4.07
N LEU A 76 1.86 12.52 -3.42
CA LEU A 76 2.14 11.24 -4.09
C LEU A 76 0.93 10.74 -4.86
N SER A 77 -0.28 10.84 -4.29
CA SER A 77 -1.51 10.42 -4.98
C SER A 77 -1.77 11.24 -6.24
N VAL A 78 -1.59 12.56 -6.18
CA VAL A 78 -1.76 13.45 -7.35
C VAL A 78 -0.67 13.19 -8.40
N HIS A 79 0.57 13.02 -7.95
CA HIS A 79 1.72 12.73 -8.83
C HIS A 79 1.50 11.41 -9.58
N GLU A 80 1.17 10.31 -8.87
CA GLU A 80 0.91 9.01 -9.49
C GLU A 80 -0.27 9.07 -10.48
N ALA A 81 -1.34 9.80 -10.14
CA ALA A 81 -2.49 9.95 -11.02
C ALA A 81 -2.14 10.65 -12.33
N THR A 82 -1.38 11.76 -12.27
CA THR A 82 -1.01 12.56 -13.45
C THR A 82 0.15 11.94 -14.24
N ASP A 83 1.08 11.23 -13.60
CA ASP A 83 2.17 10.53 -14.27
C ASP A 83 1.67 9.31 -15.06
N ASN A 84 0.75 8.54 -14.47
CA ASN A 84 0.16 7.37 -15.14
C ASN A 84 -0.91 7.72 -16.18
N VAL A 85 -1.57 8.87 -16.06
CA VAL A 85 -2.59 9.35 -17.01
C VAL A 85 -2.31 10.83 -17.36
N PRO A 86 -1.38 11.11 -18.27
CA PRO A 86 -0.98 12.49 -18.62
C PRO A 86 -2.14 13.35 -19.16
N ALA A 87 -3.21 12.74 -19.67
CA ALA A 87 -4.42 13.43 -20.10
C ALA A 87 -5.30 13.91 -18.94
N LEU A 88 -5.06 13.45 -17.71
CA LEU A 88 -5.81 13.86 -16.52
C LEU A 88 -5.31 15.23 -16.05
N PRO A 89 -6.17 16.29 -16.04
CA PRO A 89 -5.74 17.58 -15.56
C PRO A 89 -5.39 17.54 -14.06
N MET A 90 -4.24 18.10 -13.70
CA MET A 90 -3.77 18.15 -12.31
C MET A 90 -4.81 18.71 -11.32
N PRO A 91 -5.60 19.77 -11.63
CA PRO A 91 -6.65 20.25 -10.72
C PRO A 91 -7.74 19.21 -10.46
N VAL A 92 -8.06 18.37 -11.44
CA VAL A 92 -9.05 17.28 -11.28
C VAL A 92 -8.49 16.18 -10.40
N ALA A 93 -7.25 15.76 -10.64
CA ALA A 93 -6.55 14.79 -9.78
C ALA A 93 -6.49 15.27 -8.33
N LEU A 94 -6.12 16.53 -8.11
CA LEU A 94 -6.06 17.16 -6.78
C LEU A 94 -7.44 17.21 -6.12
N LEU A 95 -8.47 17.62 -6.84
CA LEU A 95 -9.84 17.70 -6.31
C LEU A 95 -10.34 16.32 -5.85
N VAL A 96 -10.16 15.28 -6.68
CA VAL A 96 -10.57 13.91 -6.36
C VAL A 96 -9.80 13.38 -5.15
N THR A 97 -8.48 13.57 -5.14
CA THR A 97 -7.62 13.13 -4.03
C THR A 97 -8.02 13.79 -2.72
N VAL A 98 -8.11 15.12 -2.68
CA VAL A 98 -8.46 15.88 -1.47
C VAL A 98 -9.86 15.52 -0.99
N PHE A 99 -10.81 15.33 -1.91
CA PHE A 99 -12.18 14.92 -1.55
C PHE A 99 -12.19 13.54 -0.89
N VAL A 100 -11.52 12.54 -1.46
CA VAL A 100 -11.45 11.19 -0.90
C VAL A 100 -10.70 11.17 0.42
N ASP A 101 -9.58 11.90 0.51
CA ASP A 101 -8.79 12.01 1.74
C ASP A 101 -9.58 12.69 2.87
N ALA A 102 -10.37 13.72 2.55
CA ALA A 102 -11.25 14.39 3.51
C ALA A 102 -12.35 13.43 4.01
N LEU A 103 -12.95 12.64 3.12
CA LEU A 103 -13.93 11.61 3.52
C LEU A 103 -13.28 10.54 4.40
N MET A 104 -12.09 10.06 4.05
CA MET A 104 -11.36 9.08 4.86
C MET A 104 -11.01 9.65 6.23
N ALA A 105 -10.47 10.86 6.29
CA ALA A 105 -10.14 11.54 7.54
C ALA A 105 -11.38 11.74 8.42
N ALA A 106 -12.49 12.21 7.85
CA ALA A 106 -13.76 12.38 8.56
C ALA A 106 -14.29 11.05 9.11
N ALA A 107 -14.23 9.97 8.29
CA ALA A 107 -14.62 8.64 8.72
C ALA A 107 -13.74 8.14 9.88
N LEU A 108 -12.42 8.27 9.78
CA LEU A 108 -11.50 7.83 10.83
C LEU A 108 -11.67 8.65 12.11
N LEU A 109 -11.87 9.97 12.03
CA LEU A 109 -12.16 10.83 13.20
C LEU A 109 -13.48 10.38 13.87
N PHE A 110 -14.52 10.12 13.07
CA PHE A 110 -15.80 9.61 13.60
C PHE A 110 -15.65 8.26 14.29
N LEU A 111 -14.93 7.32 13.67
CA LEU A 111 -14.72 5.97 14.20
C LEU A 111 -13.85 5.96 15.48
N THR A 112 -12.94 6.92 15.60
CA THR A 112 -12.00 6.99 16.74
C THR A 112 -12.45 7.88 17.89
N ARG A 113 -13.60 8.56 17.79
CA ARG A 113 -14.09 9.51 18.81
C ARG A 113 -14.22 8.91 20.21
N GLU A 114 -14.58 7.64 20.32
CA GLU A 114 -14.76 6.90 21.58
C GLU A 114 -13.61 5.92 21.87
N CYS A 115 -12.58 5.90 21.01
CA CYS A 115 -11.48 4.97 21.13
C CYS A 115 -10.43 5.40 22.17
N GLN A 116 -9.85 4.40 22.82
CA GLN A 116 -8.63 4.62 23.60
C GLN A 116 -7.48 5.02 22.68
N THR A 117 -6.68 6.01 23.08
CA THR A 117 -5.50 6.47 22.32
C THR A 117 -4.54 5.34 21.97
N LYS A 118 -4.41 4.35 22.86
CA LYS A 118 -3.60 3.16 22.62
C LYS A 118 -4.07 2.34 21.42
N THR A 119 -5.39 2.22 21.20
CA THR A 119 -5.97 1.53 20.04
C THR A 119 -5.76 2.33 18.76
N ILE A 120 -5.93 3.66 18.83
CA ILE A 120 -5.66 4.56 17.70
C ILE A 120 -4.19 4.45 17.28
N LEU A 121 -3.25 4.42 18.23
CA LEU A 121 -1.82 4.29 17.93
C LEU A 121 -1.50 2.94 17.27
N ARG A 122 -2.13 1.84 17.70
CA ARG A 122 -1.98 0.53 17.03
C ARG A 122 -2.39 0.58 15.58
N PHE A 123 -3.55 1.17 15.31
CA PHE A 123 -4.06 1.34 13.94
C PHE A 123 -3.08 2.16 13.09
N ILE A 124 -2.68 3.35 13.58
CA ILE A 124 -1.75 4.24 12.87
C ILE A 124 -0.43 3.52 12.57
N CYS A 125 0.19 2.88 13.56
CA CYS A 125 1.46 2.16 13.37
C CYS A 125 1.31 1.04 12.33
N THR A 126 0.21 0.29 12.37
CA THR A 126 -0.03 -0.79 11.40
C THR A 126 -0.17 -0.24 9.98
N VAL A 127 -0.99 0.79 9.79
CA VAL A 127 -1.19 1.41 8.46
C VAL A 127 0.12 1.98 7.91
N ILE A 128 0.86 2.74 8.72
CA ILE A 128 2.13 3.34 8.27
C ILE A 128 3.13 2.25 7.90
N VAL A 129 3.34 1.25 8.76
CA VAL A 129 4.33 0.18 8.51
C VAL A 129 3.97 -0.61 7.25
N VAL A 130 2.69 -0.91 7.02
CA VAL A 130 2.29 -1.66 5.84
C VAL A 130 2.37 -0.80 4.58
N CYS A 131 1.73 0.37 4.57
CA CYS A 131 1.68 1.19 3.36
C CYS A 131 3.07 1.71 2.95
N VAL A 132 3.82 2.30 3.88
CA VAL A 132 5.18 2.78 3.57
C VAL A 132 6.14 1.62 3.34
N GLY A 133 6.07 0.58 4.17
CA GLY A 133 6.94 -0.59 4.07
C GLY A 133 6.79 -1.32 2.74
N ILE A 134 5.55 -1.50 2.25
CA ILE A 134 5.35 -2.18 0.96
C ILE A 134 5.81 -1.31 -0.21
N MET A 135 5.58 0.01 -0.18
CA MET A 135 6.06 0.92 -1.23
C MET A 135 7.60 0.87 -1.34
N LEU A 136 8.28 0.87 -0.20
CA LEU A 136 9.75 0.74 -0.16
C LEU A 136 10.19 -0.64 -0.68
N LEU A 137 9.60 -1.72 -0.18
CA LEU A 137 9.94 -3.09 -0.57
C LEU A 137 9.78 -3.32 -2.08
N ILE A 138 8.65 -2.88 -2.64
CA ILE A 138 8.39 -3.00 -4.08
C ILE A 138 9.46 -2.25 -4.89
N ASN A 139 9.81 -1.04 -4.50
CA ASN A 139 10.82 -0.25 -5.25
C ASN A 139 12.22 -0.86 -5.14
N ILE A 140 12.60 -1.38 -3.97
CA ILE A 140 13.88 -2.09 -3.77
C ILE A 140 13.99 -3.30 -4.70
N ILE A 141 12.90 -4.05 -4.90
CA ILE A 141 12.90 -5.21 -5.80
C ILE A 141 12.81 -4.78 -7.26
N LYS A 142 11.90 -3.87 -7.60
CA LYS A 142 11.54 -3.48 -8.97
C LYS A 142 12.72 -2.90 -9.76
N VAL A 143 13.51 -2.03 -9.12
CA VAL A 143 14.58 -1.29 -9.82
C VAL A 143 15.65 -2.22 -10.39
N PRO A 144 16.22 -3.18 -9.62
CA PRO A 144 17.23 -4.10 -10.14
C PRO A 144 16.67 -5.25 -10.96
N TRP A 145 15.38 -5.63 -10.80
CA TRP A 145 14.82 -6.84 -11.42
C TRP A 145 14.76 -6.75 -12.94
N GLY A 146 14.29 -5.64 -13.49
CA GLY A 146 14.37 -5.36 -14.91
C GLY A 146 13.50 -6.27 -15.81
N ARG A 147 12.34 -6.77 -15.35
CA ARG A 147 11.42 -7.59 -16.16
C ARG A 147 10.69 -6.71 -17.17
N ALA A 148 10.70 -7.13 -18.45
CA ALA A 148 9.97 -6.44 -19.53
C ALA A 148 8.45 -6.49 -19.30
N ARG A 149 7.74 -5.41 -19.68
CA ARG A 149 6.28 -5.33 -19.67
C ARG A 149 5.67 -5.99 -20.90
N MET A 150 4.44 -6.49 -20.79
CA MET A 150 3.73 -7.10 -21.93
C MET A 150 3.55 -6.12 -23.10
N ARG A 151 3.33 -4.83 -22.82
CA ARG A 151 3.20 -3.80 -23.86
C ARG A 151 4.45 -3.68 -24.75
N LEU A 152 5.66 -3.85 -24.19
CA LEU A 152 6.91 -3.87 -24.96
C LEU A 152 7.00 -5.13 -25.82
N ILE A 153 6.67 -6.29 -25.26
CA ILE A 153 6.66 -7.57 -26.02
C ILE A 153 5.67 -7.48 -27.17
N TYR A 154 4.48 -6.95 -26.93
CA TYR A 154 3.44 -6.78 -27.93
C TYR A 154 3.85 -5.81 -29.07
N SER A 155 4.39 -4.64 -28.73
CA SER A 155 4.78 -3.62 -29.70
C SER A 155 5.94 -4.04 -30.59
N THR A 156 6.85 -4.90 -30.07
CA THR A 156 8.00 -5.41 -30.81
C THR A 156 7.70 -6.74 -31.51
N GLY A 157 6.61 -7.42 -31.17
CA GLY A 157 6.29 -8.77 -31.67
C GLY A 157 7.29 -9.84 -31.21
N ASN A 158 8.12 -9.55 -30.20
CA ASN A 158 9.24 -10.41 -29.84
C ASN A 158 9.04 -11.09 -28.47
N ASP A 159 8.54 -12.32 -28.50
CA ASP A 159 8.30 -13.12 -27.30
C ASP A 159 9.57 -13.47 -26.51
N THR A 160 10.77 -13.36 -27.12
CA THR A 160 12.03 -13.66 -26.43
C THR A 160 12.36 -12.61 -25.34
N TYR A 161 11.64 -11.47 -25.31
CA TYR A 161 11.76 -10.49 -24.25
C TYR A 161 11.01 -10.88 -22.97
N PHE A 162 10.13 -11.90 -23.04
CA PHE A 162 9.49 -12.46 -21.88
C PHE A 162 10.50 -13.19 -20.98
N SER A 163 10.38 -12.97 -19.67
CA SER A 163 11.06 -13.74 -18.64
C SER A 163 10.07 -14.14 -17.54
N ASN A 164 10.31 -15.28 -16.91
CA ASN A 164 9.52 -15.66 -15.75
C ASN A 164 9.78 -14.71 -14.57
N TRP A 165 8.82 -14.61 -13.63
CA TRP A 165 8.89 -13.67 -12.50
C TRP A 165 10.09 -13.91 -11.56
N TRP A 166 10.66 -15.12 -11.53
CA TRP A 166 11.88 -15.45 -10.76
C TRP A 166 13.20 -15.19 -11.54
N GLN A 167 13.10 -14.75 -12.78
CA GLN A 167 14.26 -14.47 -13.64
C GLN A 167 14.42 -12.94 -13.77
N ALA A 168 15.58 -12.45 -13.31
CA ALA A 168 15.90 -11.03 -13.51
C ALA A 168 16.22 -10.75 -14.99
N GLY A 169 15.56 -9.70 -15.54
CA GLY A 169 15.75 -9.24 -16.92
C GLY A 169 16.81 -8.16 -17.10
N THR A 170 17.75 -8.02 -16.17
CA THR A 170 18.73 -6.92 -16.13
C THR A 170 19.63 -6.84 -17.35
N ALA A 171 20.05 -7.96 -17.92
CA ALA A 171 20.89 -7.99 -19.13
C ALA A 171 20.14 -7.45 -20.36
N LEU A 172 18.91 -7.90 -20.56
CA LEU A 172 18.03 -7.43 -21.63
C LEU A 172 17.71 -5.94 -21.46
N LYS A 173 17.37 -5.51 -20.22
CA LYS A 173 17.13 -4.10 -19.89
C LYS A 173 18.33 -3.23 -20.27
N LYS A 174 19.54 -3.59 -19.86
CA LYS A 174 20.76 -2.81 -20.17
C LYS A 174 20.95 -2.64 -21.68
N LYS A 175 20.77 -3.73 -22.44
CA LYS A 175 20.92 -3.71 -23.91
C LYS A 175 19.88 -2.80 -24.54
N LEU A 176 18.60 -3.05 -24.30
CA LEU A 176 17.52 -2.33 -25.00
C LEU A 176 17.39 -0.86 -24.58
N VAL A 177 17.72 -0.54 -23.32
CA VAL A 177 17.76 0.88 -22.88
C VAL A 177 18.91 1.62 -23.56
N ALA A 178 20.07 0.98 -23.80
CA ALA A 178 21.15 1.57 -24.60
C ALA A 178 20.72 1.80 -26.08
N ASP A 179 19.81 0.96 -26.60
CA ASP A 179 19.22 1.09 -27.93
C ASP A 179 18.03 2.09 -27.98
N GLY A 180 17.75 2.82 -26.87
CA GLY A 180 16.73 3.89 -26.82
C GLY A 180 15.35 3.43 -26.32
N VAL A 181 15.16 2.19 -25.87
CA VAL A 181 13.89 1.74 -25.25
C VAL A 181 13.75 2.33 -23.86
N SER A 182 12.53 2.77 -23.51
CA SER A 182 12.25 3.37 -22.20
C SER A 182 12.58 2.39 -21.06
N SER A 183 13.30 2.86 -20.04
CA SER A 183 13.59 2.09 -18.84
C SER A 183 12.32 1.69 -18.06
N ASP A 184 11.22 2.42 -18.24
CA ASP A 184 9.93 2.11 -17.61
C ASP A 184 9.33 0.80 -18.17
N ASP A 185 9.61 0.45 -19.41
CA ASP A 185 9.15 -0.82 -20.00
C ASP A 185 9.78 -2.07 -19.37
N PHE A 186 10.76 -1.89 -18.50
CA PHE A 186 11.41 -2.95 -17.71
C PHE A 186 11.04 -2.93 -16.22
N ARG A 187 9.93 -2.29 -15.88
CA ARG A 187 9.45 -2.18 -14.49
C ARG A 187 8.19 -3.03 -14.23
N SER A 188 8.13 -4.23 -14.86
CA SER A 188 6.98 -5.11 -14.71
C SER A 188 6.90 -5.74 -13.31
N PHE A 189 8.00 -6.31 -12.79
CA PHE A 189 7.98 -7.08 -11.54
C PHE A 189 8.62 -6.31 -10.37
N PRO A 190 7.98 -6.33 -9.21
CA PRO A 190 6.59 -6.63 -8.91
C PRO A 190 5.68 -5.40 -9.16
N SER A 191 4.34 -5.59 -9.13
CA SER A 191 3.36 -4.54 -9.41
C SER A 191 3.21 -3.57 -8.23
N GLY A 192 3.60 -2.29 -8.39
CA GLY A 192 3.40 -1.24 -7.37
C GLY A 192 1.92 -0.94 -7.13
N HIS A 193 1.17 -0.67 -8.19
CA HIS A 193 -0.27 -0.40 -8.10
C HIS A 193 -1.04 -1.49 -7.35
N THR A 194 -0.76 -2.76 -7.65
CA THR A 194 -1.44 -3.87 -6.96
C THR A 194 -1.02 -3.97 -5.50
N ALA A 195 0.25 -3.70 -5.19
CA ALA A 195 0.73 -3.69 -3.80
C ALA A 195 0.06 -2.59 -2.97
N CYS A 196 -0.01 -1.37 -3.51
CA CYS A 196 -0.71 -0.25 -2.87
C CYS A 196 -2.21 -0.51 -2.78
N ALA A 197 -2.85 -1.02 -3.85
CA ALA A 197 -4.26 -1.39 -3.80
C ALA A 197 -4.55 -2.43 -2.72
N ALA A 198 -3.66 -3.40 -2.50
CA ALA A 198 -3.81 -4.42 -1.47
C ALA A 198 -3.75 -3.85 -0.03
N CYS A 199 -3.20 -2.64 0.17
CA CYS A 199 -3.30 -1.93 1.44
C CYS A 199 -4.75 -1.61 1.83
N SER A 200 -5.70 -1.55 0.87
CA SER A 200 -7.13 -1.42 1.16
C SER A 200 -7.67 -2.56 2.04
N MET A 201 -7.01 -3.73 2.07
CA MET A 201 -7.37 -4.82 2.98
C MET A 201 -7.17 -4.44 4.46
N LEU A 202 -6.38 -3.39 4.77
CA LEU A 202 -6.26 -2.84 6.12
C LEU A 202 -7.56 -2.25 6.66
N LEU A 203 -8.57 -2.02 5.81
CA LEU A 203 -9.93 -1.69 6.25
C LEU A 203 -10.53 -2.74 7.20
N ILE A 204 -10.01 -3.98 7.18
CA ILE A 204 -10.34 -5.03 8.17
C ILE A 204 -10.08 -4.60 9.63
N LEU A 205 -9.24 -3.58 9.84
CA LEU A 205 -8.95 -3.06 11.17
C LEU A 205 -9.98 -2.03 11.68
N LEU A 206 -10.86 -1.48 10.81
CA LEU A 206 -11.87 -0.49 11.21
C LEU A 206 -12.81 -0.97 12.33
N PRO A 207 -13.24 -2.25 12.36
CA PRO A 207 -13.99 -2.80 13.50
C PRO A 207 -13.30 -2.67 14.85
N THR A 208 -11.96 -2.62 14.88
CA THR A 208 -11.22 -2.41 16.15
C THR A 208 -11.37 -0.98 16.69
N LEU A 209 -11.76 -0.03 15.85
CA LEU A 209 -11.92 1.39 16.19
C LEU A 209 -13.35 1.74 16.61
N TYR A 210 -14.36 0.97 16.19
CA TYR A 210 -15.74 1.34 16.43
C TYR A 210 -16.61 0.12 16.70
N ARG A 211 -17.20 0.05 17.90
CA ARG A 211 -17.96 -1.10 18.40
C ARG A 211 -19.12 -1.56 17.50
N ARG A 212 -19.78 -0.62 16.80
CA ARG A 212 -20.91 -0.98 15.90
C ARG A 212 -20.45 -1.66 14.60
N LEU A 213 -19.17 -1.65 14.31
CA LEU A 213 -18.59 -2.36 13.17
C LEU A 213 -18.03 -3.73 13.56
N HIS A 214 -18.13 -4.10 14.83
CA HIS A 214 -17.74 -5.42 15.32
C HIS A 214 -18.38 -6.48 14.47
N ASP A 215 -17.99 -7.50 14.02
CA ASP A 215 -18.57 -8.50 13.10
C ASP A 215 -18.62 -8.08 11.62
N LYS A 216 -17.99 -6.96 11.24
CA LYS A 216 -17.93 -6.51 9.84
C LYS A 216 -16.55 -6.73 9.19
N GLU A 217 -15.65 -7.45 9.85
CA GLU A 217 -14.30 -7.72 9.36
C GLU A 217 -14.33 -8.39 7.97
N LYS A 218 -15.23 -9.36 7.79
CA LYS A 218 -15.39 -10.06 6.50
C LYS A 218 -15.83 -9.11 5.39
N LEU A 219 -16.72 -8.16 5.70
CA LEU A 219 -17.17 -7.16 4.72
C LEU A 219 -15.99 -6.29 4.27
N PHE A 220 -15.23 -5.76 5.21
CA PHE A 220 -14.07 -4.91 4.89
C PHE A 220 -12.96 -5.67 4.15
N MET A 221 -12.73 -6.92 4.52
CA MET A 221 -11.81 -7.80 3.81
C MET A 221 -12.25 -8.03 2.35
N VAL A 222 -13.54 -8.28 2.12
CA VAL A 222 -14.10 -8.47 0.78
C VAL A 222 -13.98 -7.17 -0.04
N LEU A 223 -14.34 -6.02 0.54
CA LEU A 223 -14.23 -4.72 -0.15
C LEU A 223 -12.78 -4.42 -0.56
N GLY A 224 -11.82 -4.59 0.35
CA GLY A 224 -10.40 -4.42 0.04
C GLY A 224 -9.89 -5.44 -0.99
N GLY A 225 -10.33 -6.69 -0.90
CA GLY A 225 -9.99 -7.74 -1.86
C GLY A 225 -10.54 -7.48 -3.26
N VAL A 226 -11.80 -7.03 -3.36
CA VAL A 226 -12.43 -6.65 -4.66
C VAL A 226 -11.71 -5.47 -5.29
N TRP A 227 -11.37 -4.44 -4.51
CA TRP A 227 -10.57 -3.31 -5.01
C TRP A 227 -9.22 -3.78 -5.54
N THR A 228 -8.50 -4.58 -4.75
CA THR A 228 -7.19 -5.15 -5.13
C THR A 228 -7.28 -5.94 -6.43
N LEU A 229 -8.31 -6.79 -6.55
CA LEU A 229 -8.53 -7.60 -7.74
C LEU A 229 -8.84 -6.73 -8.97
N ALA A 230 -9.68 -5.71 -8.82
CA ALA A 230 -10.02 -4.79 -9.91
C ALA A 230 -8.78 -4.05 -10.42
N VAL A 231 -7.95 -3.53 -9.51
CA VAL A 231 -6.66 -2.92 -9.88
C VAL A 231 -5.74 -3.94 -10.55
N ALA A 232 -5.59 -5.15 -9.99
CA ALA A 232 -4.75 -6.20 -10.59
C ALA A 232 -5.17 -6.52 -12.02
N VAL A 233 -6.47 -6.76 -12.26
CA VAL A 233 -7.01 -7.04 -13.60
C VAL A 233 -6.76 -5.85 -14.54
N SER A 234 -6.95 -4.63 -14.07
CA SER A 234 -6.66 -3.44 -14.88
C SER A 234 -5.20 -3.38 -15.33
N ARG A 235 -4.24 -3.78 -14.47
CA ARG A 235 -2.81 -3.78 -14.84
C ARG A 235 -2.47 -4.82 -15.91
N LEU A 236 -3.11 -6.00 -15.86
CA LEU A 236 -2.99 -7.00 -16.92
C LEU A 236 -3.58 -6.48 -18.23
N ARG A 237 -4.79 -5.88 -18.17
CA ARG A 237 -5.51 -5.33 -19.32
C ARG A 237 -4.76 -4.18 -20.02
N MET A 238 -3.92 -3.44 -19.28
CA MET A 238 -3.08 -2.36 -19.77
C MET A 238 -1.69 -2.84 -20.28
N GLY A 239 -1.40 -4.14 -20.22
CA GLY A 239 -0.09 -4.68 -20.60
C GLY A 239 1.07 -4.24 -19.72
N MET A 240 0.79 -3.72 -18.53
CA MET A 240 1.79 -3.19 -17.59
C MET A 240 2.44 -4.27 -16.76
N HIS A 241 1.69 -5.33 -16.43
CA HIS A 241 2.10 -6.38 -15.51
C HIS A 241 1.58 -7.74 -15.98
N PHE A 242 2.22 -8.81 -15.52
CA PHE A 242 1.77 -10.18 -15.67
C PHE A 242 0.98 -10.66 -14.44
N LEU A 243 0.29 -11.79 -14.56
CA LEU A 243 -0.49 -12.38 -13.47
C LEU A 243 0.39 -12.71 -12.26
N SER A 244 1.63 -13.19 -12.49
CA SER A 244 2.59 -13.44 -11.42
C SER A 244 3.02 -12.15 -10.70
N ASP A 245 3.22 -11.02 -11.43
CA ASP A 245 3.63 -9.74 -10.85
C ASP A 245 2.62 -9.23 -9.83
N VAL A 246 1.32 -9.26 -10.20
CA VAL A 246 0.23 -8.80 -9.32
C VAL A 246 0.00 -9.77 -8.16
N SER A 247 0.20 -11.08 -8.40
CA SER A 247 0.06 -12.10 -7.35
C SER A 247 1.12 -11.98 -6.28
N VAL A 248 2.40 -11.83 -6.68
CA VAL A 248 3.50 -11.64 -5.74
C VAL A 248 3.32 -10.35 -4.95
N SER A 249 2.93 -9.26 -5.60
CA SER A 249 2.68 -7.97 -4.93
C SER A 249 1.60 -8.09 -3.85
N SER A 250 0.48 -8.74 -4.18
CA SER A 250 -0.60 -8.98 -3.21
C SER A 250 -0.13 -9.84 -2.03
N LEU A 251 0.62 -10.92 -2.31
CA LEU A 251 1.16 -11.80 -1.26
C LEU A 251 2.14 -11.07 -0.34
N LEU A 252 3.04 -10.24 -0.90
CA LEU A 252 3.98 -9.43 -0.11
C LEU A 252 3.24 -8.45 0.79
N THR A 253 2.20 -7.77 0.28
CA THR A 253 1.39 -6.84 1.08
C THR A 253 0.64 -7.56 2.20
N ILE A 254 0.03 -8.70 1.90
CA ILE A 254 -0.68 -9.52 2.91
C ILE A 254 0.30 -10.03 3.97
N ALA A 255 1.47 -10.52 3.59
CA ALA A 255 2.48 -11.01 4.52
C ALA A 255 2.98 -9.89 5.44
N LEU A 256 3.30 -8.71 4.88
CA LEU A 256 3.70 -7.55 5.66
C LEU A 256 2.57 -7.09 6.59
N GLY A 257 1.32 -7.10 6.11
CA GLY A 257 0.13 -6.81 6.91
C GLY A 257 -0.03 -7.77 8.08
N ALA A 258 0.13 -9.07 7.84
CA ALA A 258 0.06 -10.09 8.89
C ALA A 258 1.14 -9.89 9.96
N VAL A 259 2.38 -9.59 9.54
CA VAL A 259 3.49 -9.29 10.45
C VAL A 259 3.20 -8.03 11.27
N ALA A 260 2.72 -6.96 10.63
CA ALA A 260 2.39 -5.71 11.32
C ALA A 260 1.24 -5.89 12.32
N VAL A 261 0.19 -6.61 11.94
CA VAL A 261 -0.92 -6.94 12.85
C VAL A 261 -0.41 -7.79 14.02
N TRP A 262 0.43 -8.79 13.77
CA TRP A 262 1.04 -9.57 14.83
C TRP A 262 1.85 -8.70 15.79
N LEU A 263 2.71 -7.82 15.29
CA LEU A 263 3.54 -6.92 16.10
C LEU A 263 2.72 -5.97 16.98
N PHE A 264 1.69 -5.33 16.42
CA PHE A 264 1.00 -4.26 17.12
C PHE A 264 -0.24 -4.72 17.90
N TYR A 265 -0.89 -5.82 17.50
CA TYR A 265 -2.10 -6.29 18.16
C TYR A 265 -1.87 -7.52 19.06
N PHE A 266 -0.98 -8.43 18.68
CA PHE A 266 -0.75 -9.67 19.41
C PHE A 266 0.53 -9.69 20.24
N ASN A 267 1.61 -9.06 19.78
CA ASN A 267 2.85 -8.95 20.57
C ASN A 267 2.77 -7.81 21.59
N LYS A 268 2.02 -8.06 22.68
CA LYS A 268 1.81 -7.07 23.76
C LYS A 268 3.12 -6.49 24.31
N PRO A 269 4.20 -7.25 24.58
CA PRO A 269 5.46 -6.69 25.07
C PRO A 269 6.08 -5.69 24.12
N PHE A 270 6.08 -5.95 22.81
CA PHE A 270 6.61 -5.06 21.80
C PHE A 270 5.81 -3.75 21.75
N PHE A 271 4.50 -3.85 21.61
CA PHE A 271 3.67 -2.66 21.52
C PHE A 271 3.65 -1.82 22.80
N ASN A 272 3.70 -2.45 23.97
CA ASN A 272 3.76 -1.72 25.25
C ASN A 272 5.03 -0.88 25.41
N LYS A 273 6.16 -1.26 24.79
CA LYS A 273 7.35 -0.40 24.74
C LYS A 273 7.09 0.89 23.94
N ILE A 274 6.43 0.75 22.78
CA ILE A 274 6.07 1.89 21.93
C ILE A 274 5.08 2.79 22.67
N TRP A 275 4.05 2.20 23.29
CA TRP A 275 3.06 2.94 24.06
C TRP A 275 3.70 3.69 25.24
N ALA A 276 4.54 3.05 26.03
CA ALA A 276 5.23 3.68 27.16
C ALA A 276 6.12 4.86 26.72
N PHE A 277 6.76 4.73 25.56
CA PHE A 277 7.51 5.84 24.97
C PHE A 277 6.59 6.99 24.54
N ALA A 278 5.47 6.69 23.90
CA ALA A 278 4.56 7.68 23.35
C ALA A 278 3.70 8.38 24.41
N SER A 279 3.25 7.65 25.45
CA SER A 279 2.38 8.17 26.51
C SER A 279 3.15 8.87 27.65
N GLY A 280 4.43 8.54 27.82
CA GLY A 280 5.22 8.96 28.98
C GLY A 280 4.88 8.17 30.26
N ASP A 281 4.03 7.16 30.17
CA ASP A 281 3.73 6.31 31.33
C ASP A 281 5.01 5.57 31.79
N PRO A 282 5.34 5.57 33.08
CA PRO A 282 6.48 4.81 33.56
C PRO A 282 6.26 3.34 33.24
N LYS A 283 7.35 2.66 32.81
CA LYS A 283 7.32 1.19 32.60
C LYS A 283 6.65 0.55 33.81
N PRO A 284 5.71 -0.39 33.63
CA PRO A 284 5.17 -1.13 34.77
C PRO A 284 6.36 -1.67 35.54
N ALA A 285 6.45 -1.28 36.84
CA ALA A 285 7.53 -1.74 37.70
C ALA A 285 7.65 -3.27 37.52
N LYS A 286 8.87 -3.76 37.24
CA LYS A 286 9.12 -5.19 37.33
C LYS A 286 8.55 -5.64 38.68
N LYS A 287 7.51 -6.48 38.68
CA LYS A 287 7.09 -7.13 39.92
C LYS A 287 8.36 -7.75 40.50
N LEU A 288 8.89 -7.11 41.52
CA LEU A 288 9.92 -7.72 42.34
C LEU A 288 9.31 -9.04 42.80
N ARG A 289 9.94 -10.16 42.45
CA ARG A 289 9.56 -11.46 43.04
C ARG A 289 9.61 -11.26 44.52
N THR A 290 8.52 -11.58 45.19
CA THR A 290 8.50 -11.58 46.65
C THR A 290 9.48 -12.66 47.11
N PRO A 291 10.13 -12.50 48.28
CA PRO A 291 11.09 -13.49 48.82
C PRO A 291 10.53 -14.88 48.94
N GLU A 292 9.21 -15.05 48.86
CA GLU A 292 8.49 -16.33 48.88
C GLU A 292 8.44 -17.05 47.52
N GLU A 293 8.90 -16.41 46.43
CA GLU A 293 8.96 -16.97 45.06
C GLU A 293 10.41 -17.34 44.66
N LEU A 294 11.39 -17.24 45.57
CA LEU A 294 12.77 -17.72 45.47
C LEU A 294 12.96 -19.01 46.26
#